data_7c86ad98048b3266835eb11a177970c8
#
_entry.id   7c86ad98048b3266835eb11a177970c8
#
_cell.length_a   1.000
_cell.length_b   1.000
_cell.length_c   1.000
_cell.angle_alpha   90.00
_cell.angle_beta   90.00
_cell.angle_gamma   90.00
#
_symmetry.space_group_name_H-M   'P 1'
#
loop_
_entity.id
_entity.type
_entity.pdbx_description
1 polymer ?
#
loop_
_entity_poly.entity_id
_entity_poly.type
_entity_poly.pdbx_seq_one_letter_code
_entity_poly.pdbx_strand_id
1 'polypeptide(L)'
;MQNKISTINYDSLDMLNHLLDISDEFNVSCLLNSNKFSHDKYSKYSWIFALGSIDYLSYNVGDKYSILENFLKRNISEWKFTYLSYDLKNKFENLTSNNIDNLEFYDLFLFVPKFIIKAGIKGLELEINSKVSNEEAINFKNTLTEIRKRVNKKNSISLSFKHRITKEQYIESICKIRSDIKYGDIYEMNFCQEFYIENTIINPIEIYKKLNEHSPSPFSTYFKENEHFIMSASPERYIKKTGSKLISQPIKGTAKRAHTDDDARIRNKLQNSIKERAENIMIVDLVRNDLSRIKSSENVKVEELCEIYSFPHVHQMISTITTKINNKLSISDVLKSTFPMGSMTGAPKIKAMELIEKYETSKRGIFSGSVGYIDDKGDFDFNVIIRTLLYNAKNKYLSLTTGGAITYLSNAEQEYEESLLKAEAVFKMFGGN
;
A
#
# COMPACT_ATOMS: atom_id res chain seq x y z
N MET A 1 2.76 -29.70 -12.31
CA MET A 1 4.22 -29.55 -12.60
C MET A 1 4.76 -28.52 -11.63
N GLN A 2 6.00 -28.71 -11.12
CA GLN A 2 6.62 -27.73 -10.22
C GLN A 2 7.26 -26.59 -11.01
N ASN A 3 7.25 -25.37 -10.46
CA ASN A 3 7.95 -24.23 -11.02
C ASN A 3 9.46 -24.48 -11.07
N LYS A 4 10.14 -23.94 -12.10
CA LYS A 4 11.60 -24.05 -12.23
C LYS A 4 12.25 -22.93 -11.42
N ILE A 5 13.06 -23.27 -10.41
CA ILE A 5 13.81 -22.33 -9.59
C ILE A 5 15.29 -22.38 -9.97
N SER A 6 15.92 -21.22 -10.15
CA SER A 6 17.37 -21.10 -10.42
C SER A 6 17.94 -19.87 -9.70
N THR A 7 19.21 -20.00 -9.26
CA THR A 7 19.96 -18.90 -8.67
C THR A 7 20.50 -17.98 -9.76
N ILE A 8 20.49 -16.66 -9.51
CA ILE A 8 21.04 -15.63 -10.40
C ILE A 8 22.25 -15.01 -9.71
N ASN A 9 23.37 -14.95 -10.41
CA ASN A 9 24.60 -14.38 -9.85
C ASN A 9 24.86 -12.96 -10.39
N TYR A 10 24.14 -11.98 -9.84
CA TYR A 10 24.26 -10.57 -10.16
C TYR A 10 24.12 -9.71 -8.89
N ASP A 11 24.55 -8.45 -8.95
CA ASP A 11 24.26 -7.48 -7.90
C ASP A 11 22.75 -7.25 -7.82
N SER A 12 22.25 -7.23 -6.60
CA SER A 12 20.80 -7.15 -6.33
C SER A 12 20.18 -5.82 -6.77
N LEU A 13 20.92 -4.70 -6.67
CA LEU A 13 20.43 -3.37 -7.06
C LEU A 13 20.46 -3.18 -8.57
N ASP A 14 21.54 -3.63 -9.22
CA ASP A 14 21.66 -3.57 -10.68
C ASP A 14 20.58 -4.41 -11.34
N MET A 15 20.31 -5.61 -10.80
CA MET A 15 19.23 -6.47 -11.27
C MET A 15 17.86 -5.81 -11.07
N LEU A 16 17.60 -5.19 -9.92
CA LEU A 16 16.33 -4.49 -9.65
C LEU A 16 16.08 -3.36 -10.65
N ASN A 17 17.09 -2.55 -10.93
CA ASN A 17 17.00 -1.46 -11.90
C ASN A 17 16.76 -1.99 -13.32
N HIS A 18 17.45 -3.06 -13.70
CA HIS A 18 17.25 -3.71 -14.99
C HIS A 18 15.83 -4.27 -15.14
N LEU A 19 15.32 -4.94 -14.12
CA LEU A 19 13.96 -5.47 -14.09
C LEU A 19 12.90 -4.37 -14.19
N LEU A 20 13.10 -3.22 -13.54
CA LEU A 20 12.22 -2.07 -13.72
C LEU A 20 12.20 -1.61 -15.17
N ASP A 21 13.38 -1.52 -15.81
CA ASP A 21 13.47 -1.05 -17.19
C ASP A 21 12.79 -2.00 -18.20
N ILE A 22 12.91 -3.33 -18.01
CA ILE A 22 12.24 -4.31 -18.87
C ILE A 22 10.78 -4.54 -18.51
N SER A 23 10.31 -4.06 -17.34
CA SER A 23 8.92 -4.25 -16.92
C SER A 23 7.91 -3.58 -17.86
N ASP A 24 8.34 -2.59 -18.65
CA ASP A 24 7.49 -1.95 -19.67
C ASP A 24 7.11 -2.90 -20.82
N GLU A 25 7.90 -3.93 -21.07
CA GLU A 25 7.60 -4.95 -22.08
C GLU A 25 6.45 -5.88 -21.68
N PHE A 26 6.05 -5.86 -20.40
CA PHE A 26 4.98 -6.68 -19.88
C PHE A 26 3.71 -5.86 -19.64
N ASN A 27 2.55 -6.44 -19.94
CA ASN A 27 1.25 -5.80 -19.64
C ASN A 27 1.00 -5.67 -18.15
N VAL A 28 1.56 -6.58 -17.34
CA VAL A 28 1.43 -6.54 -15.89
C VAL A 28 2.75 -6.83 -15.22
N SER A 29 3.07 -6.04 -14.19
CA SER A 29 4.24 -6.24 -13.33
C SER A 29 3.98 -5.72 -11.92
N CYS A 30 4.63 -6.32 -10.93
CA CYS A 30 4.53 -5.90 -9.52
C CYS A 30 5.88 -6.05 -8.82
N LEU A 31 6.47 -4.94 -8.41
CA LEU A 31 7.62 -4.89 -7.52
C LEU A 31 7.13 -4.56 -6.10
N LEU A 32 7.52 -5.38 -5.14
CA LEU A 32 7.41 -5.11 -3.71
C LEU A 32 8.82 -5.01 -3.14
N ASN A 33 9.18 -3.86 -2.58
CA ASN A 33 10.55 -3.56 -2.16
C ASN A 33 10.58 -3.10 -0.70
N SER A 34 11.29 -3.84 0.16
CA SER A 34 11.47 -3.48 1.56
C SER A 34 12.61 -2.48 1.80
N ASN A 35 13.34 -2.06 0.74
CA ASN A 35 14.49 -1.17 0.85
C ASN A 35 15.55 -1.67 1.85
N LYS A 36 15.69 -2.99 2.00
CA LYS A 36 16.60 -3.66 2.95
C LYS A 36 16.38 -3.20 4.41
N PHE A 37 15.14 -2.89 4.75
CA PHE A 37 14.81 -2.41 6.08
C PHE A 37 15.01 -3.51 7.14
N SER A 38 16.10 -3.42 7.91
CA SER A 38 16.57 -4.48 8.82
C SER A 38 15.74 -4.64 10.10
N HIS A 39 14.92 -3.64 10.44
CA HIS A 39 14.11 -3.67 11.67
C HIS A 39 12.76 -4.42 11.51
N ASP A 40 12.36 -4.76 10.27
CA ASP A 40 11.17 -5.59 10.06
C ASP A 40 11.51 -7.08 10.25
N LYS A 41 11.35 -7.56 11.48
CA LYS A 41 11.57 -8.99 11.84
C LYS A 41 10.64 -9.96 11.09
N TYR A 42 9.63 -9.45 10.39
CA TYR A 42 8.68 -10.23 9.63
C TYR A 42 8.95 -10.21 8.12
N SER A 43 9.87 -9.37 7.64
CA SER A 43 10.23 -9.34 6.22
C SER A 43 10.92 -10.63 5.80
N LYS A 44 10.50 -11.19 4.66
CA LYS A 44 11.07 -12.42 4.08
C LYS A 44 12.03 -12.13 2.92
N TYR A 45 11.79 -11.05 2.20
CA TYR A 45 12.53 -10.65 1.01
C TYR A 45 12.98 -9.20 1.12
N SER A 46 14.18 -8.89 0.61
CA SER A 46 14.59 -7.51 0.40
C SER A 46 13.73 -6.84 -0.68
N TRP A 47 13.43 -7.61 -1.74
CA TRP A 47 12.42 -7.27 -2.73
C TRP A 47 11.96 -8.53 -3.47
N ILE A 48 10.78 -8.44 -4.08
CA ILE A 48 10.21 -9.47 -4.94
C ILE A 48 9.58 -8.78 -6.15
N PHE A 49 9.90 -9.28 -7.37
CA PHE A 49 9.41 -8.73 -8.62
C PHE A 49 8.71 -9.80 -9.44
N ALA A 50 7.45 -9.59 -9.72
CA ALA A 50 6.61 -10.42 -10.57
C ALA A 50 6.41 -9.78 -11.95
N LEU A 51 6.56 -10.54 -13.03
CA LEU A 51 6.52 -10.07 -14.40
C LEU A 51 5.66 -10.98 -15.28
N GLY A 52 4.79 -10.36 -16.09
CA GLY A 52 3.86 -11.03 -16.98
C GLY A 52 2.82 -11.87 -16.26
N SER A 53 1.79 -12.33 -16.95
CA SER A 53 0.72 -13.13 -16.34
C SER A 53 0.45 -14.41 -17.13
N ILE A 54 0.23 -15.50 -16.40
CA ILE A 54 -0.33 -16.77 -16.93
C ILE A 54 -1.86 -16.74 -16.85
N ASP A 55 -2.39 -16.17 -15.78
CA ASP A 55 -3.81 -16.04 -15.50
C ASP A 55 -4.03 -14.76 -14.70
N TYR A 56 -5.16 -14.10 -14.88
CA TYR A 56 -5.49 -12.89 -14.13
C TYR A 56 -7.00 -12.77 -13.90
N LEU A 57 -7.37 -11.93 -12.97
CA LEU A 57 -8.72 -11.53 -12.65
C LEU A 57 -8.79 -10.01 -12.46
N SER A 58 -9.60 -9.35 -13.29
CA SER A 58 -10.12 -8.01 -13.06
C SER A 58 -11.50 -8.14 -12.42
N TYR A 59 -11.74 -7.47 -11.30
CA TYR A 59 -12.95 -7.63 -10.51
C TYR A 59 -13.47 -6.28 -10.02
N ASN A 60 -14.77 -6.05 -10.17
CA ASN A 60 -15.47 -4.88 -9.64
C ASN A 60 -16.50 -5.31 -8.59
N VAL A 61 -16.88 -4.38 -7.72
CA VAL A 61 -17.87 -4.61 -6.66
C VAL A 61 -19.19 -5.19 -7.17
N GLY A 62 -19.61 -4.82 -8.41
CA GLY A 62 -20.79 -5.36 -9.07
C GLY A 62 -20.71 -6.84 -9.44
N ASP A 63 -19.50 -7.39 -9.56
CA ASP A 63 -19.29 -8.78 -9.98
C ASP A 63 -19.71 -9.78 -8.90
N LYS A 64 -20.06 -11.02 -9.34
CA LYS A 64 -20.38 -12.10 -8.39
C LYS A 64 -19.14 -12.51 -7.61
N TYR A 65 -19.26 -12.61 -6.29
CA TYR A 65 -18.15 -12.98 -5.41
C TYR A 65 -17.55 -14.36 -5.74
N SER A 66 -18.37 -15.27 -6.28
CA SER A 66 -17.91 -16.59 -6.73
C SER A 66 -16.83 -16.54 -7.82
N ILE A 67 -16.73 -15.44 -8.58
CA ILE A 67 -15.68 -15.27 -9.60
C ILE A 67 -14.30 -15.19 -8.91
N LEU A 68 -14.19 -14.40 -7.84
CA LEU A 68 -12.97 -14.31 -7.04
C LEU A 68 -12.64 -15.65 -6.37
N GLU A 69 -13.63 -16.29 -5.75
CA GLU A 69 -13.43 -17.60 -5.10
C GLU A 69 -12.96 -18.68 -6.09
N ASN A 70 -13.54 -18.71 -7.28
CA ASN A 70 -13.15 -19.65 -8.32
C ASN A 70 -11.73 -19.39 -8.83
N PHE A 71 -11.34 -18.10 -8.99
CA PHE A 71 -9.97 -17.75 -9.35
C PHE A 71 -8.97 -18.22 -8.30
N LEU A 72 -9.25 -17.96 -7.02
CA LEU A 72 -8.39 -18.39 -5.93
C LEU A 72 -8.28 -19.93 -5.83
N LYS A 73 -9.39 -20.66 -6.04
CA LYS A 73 -9.40 -22.13 -6.02
C LYS A 73 -8.59 -22.74 -7.15
N ARG A 74 -8.78 -22.28 -8.40
CA ARG A 74 -8.06 -22.83 -9.57
C ARG A 74 -6.56 -22.53 -9.55
N ASN A 75 -6.14 -21.49 -8.80
CA ASN A 75 -4.75 -21.05 -8.67
C ASN A 75 -4.22 -21.26 -7.23
N ILE A 76 -4.71 -22.25 -6.48
CA ILE A 76 -4.45 -22.40 -5.05
C ILE A 76 -2.95 -22.54 -4.71
N SER A 77 -2.19 -23.26 -5.54
CA SER A 77 -0.76 -23.53 -5.38
C SER A 77 0.13 -22.61 -6.24
N GLU A 78 -0.41 -21.51 -6.72
CA GLU A 78 0.33 -20.53 -7.52
C GLU A 78 0.58 -19.27 -6.70
N TRP A 79 1.70 -18.59 -6.96
CA TRP A 79 1.90 -17.22 -6.53
C TRP A 79 0.89 -16.29 -7.17
N LYS A 80 0.39 -15.37 -6.41
CA LYS A 80 -0.54 -14.32 -6.88
C LYS A 80 -0.08 -12.97 -6.37
N PHE A 81 -0.10 -11.97 -7.25
CA PHE A 81 0.13 -10.58 -6.90
C PHE A 81 -1.15 -9.80 -7.15
N THR A 82 -1.45 -8.82 -6.31
CA THR A 82 -2.75 -8.16 -6.34
C THR A 82 -2.69 -6.76 -5.79
N TYR A 83 -3.58 -5.91 -6.30
CA TYR A 83 -4.02 -4.74 -5.58
C TYR A 83 -5.50 -4.86 -5.20
N LEU A 84 -5.86 -4.17 -4.11
CA LEU A 84 -7.22 -4.05 -3.57
C LEU A 84 -7.55 -2.57 -3.46
N SER A 85 -8.61 -2.11 -4.12
CA SER A 85 -9.17 -0.78 -3.95
C SER A 85 -9.83 -0.64 -2.58
N TYR A 86 -9.76 0.54 -1.97
CA TYR A 86 -10.55 0.88 -0.78
C TYR A 86 -12.04 0.62 -0.98
N ASP A 87 -12.54 0.84 -2.20
CA ASP A 87 -13.95 0.69 -2.54
C ASP A 87 -14.43 -0.76 -2.59
N LEU A 88 -13.51 -1.75 -2.53
CA LEU A 88 -13.85 -3.15 -2.30
C LEU A 88 -14.66 -3.35 -1.00
N LYS A 89 -14.59 -2.41 -0.05
CA LYS A 89 -15.44 -2.34 1.15
C LYS A 89 -16.93 -2.47 0.83
N ASN A 90 -17.37 -1.92 -0.31
CA ASN A 90 -18.76 -1.96 -0.74
C ASN A 90 -19.25 -3.38 -1.08
N LYS A 91 -18.30 -4.34 -1.23
CA LYS A 91 -18.61 -5.76 -1.40
C LYS A 91 -18.85 -6.49 -0.09
N PHE A 92 -18.23 -6.02 0.98
CA PHE A 92 -18.28 -6.64 2.30
C PHE A 92 -19.32 -6.00 3.21
N GLU A 93 -19.55 -4.70 3.03
CA GLU A 93 -20.53 -3.91 3.78
C GLU A 93 -21.57 -3.34 2.81
N ASN A 94 -22.74 -3.00 3.32
CA ASN A 94 -23.82 -2.39 2.51
C ASN A 94 -23.58 -0.90 2.29
N LEU A 95 -22.53 -0.57 1.55
CA LEU A 95 -22.07 0.79 1.27
C LEU A 95 -21.99 1.02 -0.25
N THR A 96 -21.95 2.28 -0.66
CA THR A 96 -21.77 2.71 -2.05
C THR A 96 -20.72 3.80 -2.13
N SER A 97 -20.14 3.99 -3.32
CA SER A 97 -19.17 5.06 -3.60
C SER A 97 -19.58 5.75 -4.90
N ASN A 98 -20.01 7.02 -4.79
CA ASN A 98 -20.53 7.84 -5.89
C ASN A 98 -19.65 9.06 -6.18
N ASN A 99 -18.56 9.24 -5.44
CA ASN A 99 -17.61 10.32 -5.63
C ASN A 99 -16.85 10.19 -6.97
N ILE A 100 -16.25 11.29 -7.42
CA ILE A 100 -15.53 11.36 -8.71
C ILE A 100 -14.39 10.34 -8.77
N ASP A 101 -14.35 9.55 -9.84
CA ASP A 101 -13.29 8.61 -10.16
C ASP A 101 -12.70 8.91 -11.55
N ASN A 102 -11.48 9.45 -11.59
CA ASN A 102 -10.76 9.72 -12.84
C ASN A 102 -9.63 8.71 -13.09
N LEU A 103 -9.36 7.84 -12.12
CA LEU A 103 -8.32 6.82 -12.19
C LEU A 103 -8.81 5.51 -12.81
N GLU A 104 -10.08 5.16 -12.61
CA GLU A 104 -10.75 4.01 -13.23
C GLU A 104 -10.02 2.66 -13.03
N PHE A 105 -9.40 2.46 -11.86
CA PHE A 105 -8.85 1.15 -11.49
C PHE A 105 -9.97 0.16 -11.20
N TYR A 106 -9.73 -1.12 -11.47
CA TYR A 106 -10.60 -2.17 -10.94
C TYR A 106 -10.63 -2.15 -9.41
N ASP A 107 -11.73 -2.61 -8.79
CA ASP A 107 -11.81 -2.70 -7.34
C ASP A 107 -10.87 -3.77 -6.77
N LEU A 108 -10.52 -4.77 -7.57
CA LEU A 108 -9.49 -5.75 -7.29
C LEU A 108 -8.90 -6.25 -8.60
N PHE A 109 -7.58 -6.38 -8.65
CA PHE A 109 -6.89 -7.06 -9.71
C PHE A 109 -5.92 -8.07 -9.13
N LEU A 110 -5.98 -9.30 -9.62
CA LEU A 110 -5.09 -10.41 -9.27
C LEU A 110 -4.45 -10.98 -10.51
N PHE A 111 -3.15 -11.35 -10.43
CA PHE A 111 -2.51 -12.12 -11.49
C PHE A 111 -1.58 -13.19 -10.94
N VAL A 112 -1.47 -14.30 -11.71
CA VAL A 112 -0.48 -15.36 -11.52
C VAL A 112 0.69 -15.04 -12.45
N PRO A 113 1.89 -14.77 -11.93
CA PRO A 113 3.01 -14.31 -12.74
C PRO A 113 3.61 -15.44 -13.60
N LYS A 114 4.23 -15.04 -14.73
CA LYS A 114 5.10 -15.89 -15.54
C LYS A 114 6.46 -16.07 -14.88
N PHE A 115 7.02 -14.96 -14.40
CA PHE A 115 8.36 -14.89 -13.82
C PHE A 115 8.31 -14.18 -12.47
N ILE A 116 9.04 -14.71 -11.49
CA ILE A 116 9.25 -14.07 -10.19
C ILE A 116 10.73 -14.04 -9.92
N ILE A 117 11.27 -12.87 -9.60
CA ILE A 117 12.63 -12.72 -9.09
C ILE A 117 12.53 -12.29 -7.63
N LYS A 118 13.24 -13.01 -6.75
CA LYS A 118 13.23 -12.78 -5.30
C LYS A 118 14.64 -12.48 -4.82
N ALA A 119 14.83 -11.38 -4.12
CA ALA A 119 16.06 -11.07 -3.40
C ALA A 119 15.87 -11.41 -1.91
N GLY A 120 16.58 -12.42 -1.45
CA GLY A 120 16.53 -12.87 -0.07
C GLY A 120 17.92 -13.06 0.51
N ILE A 121 17.99 -13.66 1.72
CA ILE A 121 19.26 -13.94 2.42
C ILE A 121 20.19 -14.82 1.57
N LYS A 122 19.63 -15.71 0.73
CA LYS A 122 20.37 -16.64 -0.12
C LYS A 122 20.82 -16.05 -1.46
N GLY A 123 20.60 -14.75 -1.69
CA GLY A 123 20.86 -14.08 -2.97
C GLY A 123 19.61 -13.94 -3.83
N LEU A 124 19.80 -13.90 -5.15
CA LEU A 124 18.74 -13.75 -6.14
C LEU A 124 18.24 -15.12 -6.61
N GLU A 125 16.94 -15.31 -6.56
CA GLU A 125 16.28 -16.51 -7.09
C GLU A 125 15.29 -16.12 -8.20
N LEU A 126 15.40 -16.79 -9.37
CA LEU A 126 14.41 -16.74 -10.44
C LEU A 126 13.47 -17.94 -10.32
N GLU A 127 12.19 -17.70 -10.25
CA GLU A 127 11.16 -18.72 -10.35
C GLU A 127 10.36 -18.52 -11.64
N ILE A 128 10.28 -19.56 -12.47
CA ILE A 128 9.54 -19.56 -13.74
C ILE A 128 8.34 -20.48 -13.58
N ASN A 129 7.13 -19.94 -13.86
CA ASN A 129 5.91 -20.72 -13.80
C ASN A 129 5.97 -21.90 -14.79
N SER A 130 5.52 -23.06 -14.36
CA SER A 130 5.57 -24.30 -15.13
C SER A 130 4.77 -24.28 -16.45
N LYS A 131 3.88 -23.32 -16.61
CA LYS A 131 3.07 -23.11 -17.83
C LYS A 131 3.78 -22.25 -18.88
N VAL A 132 4.92 -21.62 -18.53
CA VAL A 132 5.74 -20.85 -19.47
C VAL A 132 6.47 -21.82 -20.42
N SER A 133 6.47 -21.55 -21.73
CA SER A 133 7.17 -22.35 -22.72
C SER A 133 8.69 -22.32 -22.49
N ASN A 134 9.39 -23.37 -22.96
CA ASN A 134 10.85 -23.40 -22.84
C ASN A 134 11.50 -22.26 -23.63
N GLU A 135 10.97 -21.90 -24.76
CA GLU A 135 11.45 -20.80 -25.62
C GLU A 135 11.33 -19.46 -24.87
N GLU A 136 10.15 -19.15 -24.33
CA GLU A 136 9.93 -17.93 -23.54
C GLU A 136 10.82 -17.87 -22.30
N ALA A 137 11.00 -19.01 -21.63
CA ALA A 137 11.89 -19.11 -20.47
C ALA A 137 13.37 -18.86 -20.82
N ILE A 138 13.84 -19.35 -21.98
CA ILE A 138 15.21 -19.10 -22.46
C ILE A 138 15.36 -17.63 -22.85
N ASN A 139 14.41 -17.07 -23.61
CA ASN A 139 14.43 -15.67 -24.01
C ASN A 139 14.48 -14.75 -22.80
N PHE A 140 13.65 -14.99 -21.79
CA PHE A 140 13.66 -14.19 -20.56
C PHE A 140 15.01 -14.28 -19.82
N LYS A 141 15.61 -15.50 -19.72
CA LYS A 141 16.93 -15.65 -19.12
C LYS A 141 18.02 -14.88 -19.88
N ASN A 142 17.97 -14.86 -21.20
CA ASN A 142 18.89 -14.09 -22.02
C ASN A 142 18.73 -12.59 -21.75
N THR A 143 17.50 -12.09 -21.69
CA THR A 143 17.22 -10.68 -21.34
C THR A 143 17.81 -10.31 -19.97
N LEU A 144 17.76 -11.20 -18.98
CA LEU A 144 18.36 -10.95 -17.66
C LEU A 144 19.91 -10.84 -17.71
N THR A 145 20.57 -11.46 -18.69
CA THR A 145 22.03 -11.37 -18.84
C THR A 145 22.49 -10.14 -19.61
N GLU A 146 21.61 -9.52 -20.38
CA GLU A 146 21.88 -8.33 -21.18
C GLU A 146 21.67 -7.03 -20.38
N ILE A 147 22.30 -6.91 -19.20
CA ILE A 147 22.18 -5.70 -18.39
C ILE A 147 22.78 -4.51 -19.13
N ARG A 148 21.92 -3.73 -19.78
CA ARG A 148 22.31 -2.49 -20.44
C ARG A 148 22.46 -1.39 -19.39
N LYS A 149 23.68 -0.85 -19.24
CA LYS A 149 23.86 0.42 -18.54
C LYS A 149 23.17 1.52 -19.34
N ARG A 150 21.90 1.77 -19.08
CA ARG A 150 21.24 2.94 -19.65
C ARG A 150 21.88 4.18 -19.05
N VAL A 151 22.35 5.06 -19.93
CA VAL A 151 22.76 6.42 -19.56
C VAL A 151 21.49 7.17 -19.14
N ASN A 152 21.31 7.37 -17.85
CA ASN A 152 20.20 8.15 -17.31
C ASN A 152 20.33 9.58 -17.84
N LYS A 153 19.55 9.95 -18.86
CA LYS A 153 19.28 11.36 -19.14
C LYS A 153 18.44 11.86 -17.98
N LYS A 154 19.03 12.68 -17.12
CA LYS A 154 18.30 13.41 -16.06
C LYS A 154 17.36 14.41 -16.74
N ASN A 155 16.18 13.98 -17.14
CA ASN A 155 15.12 14.88 -17.48
C ASN A 155 14.56 15.43 -16.17
N SER A 156 14.60 16.74 -15.98
CA SER A 156 13.92 17.39 -14.87
C SER A 156 12.42 17.25 -15.09
N ILE A 157 11.78 16.35 -14.35
CA ILE A 157 10.33 16.22 -14.36
C ILE A 157 9.80 17.31 -13.41
N SER A 158 9.07 18.27 -13.95
CA SER A 158 8.32 19.25 -13.14
C SER A 158 6.84 18.88 -13.19
N LEU A 159 6.22 18.72 -12.02
CA LEU A 159 4.82 18.40 -11.85
C LEU A 159 4.15 19.49 -11.02
N SER A 160 3.06 20.07 -11.55
CA SER A 160 2.26 21.08 -10.85
C SER A 160 0.89 20.51 -10.54
N PHE A 161 0.63 20.25 -9.27
CA PHE A 161 -0.62 19.65 -8.80
C PHE A 161 -1.70 20.71 -8.57
N LYS A 162 -2.91 20.39 -8.98
CA LYS A 162 -4.13 21.12 -8.63
C LYS A 162 -4.72 20.52 -7.34
N HIS A 163 -5.34 21.34 -6.51
CA HIS A 163 -6.09 20.90 -5.35
C HIS A 163 -7.52 20.53 -5.77
N ARG A 164 -8.06 19.42 -5.30
CA ARG A 164 -9.45 19.03 -5.57
C ARG A 164 -10.45 19.91 -4.83
N ILE A 165 -10.10 20.34 -3.63
CA ILE A 165 -10.89 21.23 -2.79
C ILE A 165 -10.05 22.41 -2.32
N THR A 166 -10.70 23.54 -2.05
CA THR A 166 -10.03 24.73 -1.51
C THR A 166 -9.71 24.56 -0.01
N LYS A 167 -8.86 25.44 0.54
CA LYS A 167 -8.58 25.48 1.98
C LYS A 167 -9.87 25.66 2.78
N GLU A 168 -10.74 26.54 2.35
CA GLU A 168 -12.01 26.86 3.01
C GLU A 168 -12.93 25.62 3.05
N GLN A 169 -13.04 24.90 1.92
CA GLN A 169 -13.82 23.66 1.84
C GLN A 169 -13.27 22.57 2.75
N TYR A 170 -11.93 22.44 2.81
CA TYR A 170 -11.28 21.48 3.72
C TYR A 170 -11.61 21.81 5.19
N ILE A 171 -11.43 23.06 5.60
CA ILE A 171 -11.71 23.54 6.96
C ILE A 171 -13.20 23.34 7.31
N GLU A 172 -14.10 23.67 6.38
CA GLU A 172 -15.55 23.45 6.57
C GLU A 172 -15.88 21.97 6.81
N SER A 173 -15.26 21.09 6.01
CA SER A 173 -15.44 19.63 6.19
C SER A 173 -14.96 19.16 7.56
N ILE A 174 -13.78 19.63 8.02
CA ILE A 174 -13.28 19.31 9.37
C ILE A 174 -14.25 19.79 10.45
N CYS A 175 -14.81 21.01 10.32
CA CYS A 175 -15.79 21.52 11.29
C CYS A 175 -17.05 20.65 11.35
N LYS A 176 -17.55 20.18 10.20
CA LYS A 176 -18.71 19.26 10.13
C LYS A 176 -18.39 17.90 10.77
N ILE A 177 -17.22 17.32 10.45
CA ILE A 177 -16.77 16.05 11.04
C ILE A 177 -16.66 16.17 12.56
N ARG A 178 -16.08 17.27 13.09
CA ARG A 178 -16.02 17.51 14.53
C ARG A 178 -17.39 17.65 15.17
N SER A 179 -18.37 18.19 14.44
CA SER A 179 -19.75 18.23 14.90
C SER A 179 -20.35 16.83 15.02
N ASP A 180 -20.13 15.94 14.03
CA ASP A 180 -20.60 14.55 14.08
C ASP A 180 -19.91 13.78 15.23
N ILE A 181 -18.62 14.04 15.50
CA ILE A 181 -17.90 13.49 16.65
C ILE A 181 -18.53 14.00 17.97
N LYS A 182 -18.78 15.29 18.07
CA LYS A 182 -19.41 15.88 19.27
C LYS A 182 -20.81 15.34 19.50
N TYR A 183 -21.55 15.05 18.43
CA TYR A 183 -22.89 14.44 18.51
C TYR A 183 -22.84 12.98 18.97
N GLY A 184 -21.70 12.30 18.78
CA GLY A 184 -21.47 10.92 19.21
C GLY A 184 -21.59 9.87 18.10
N ASP A 185 -21.63 10.29 16.84
CA ASP A 185 -21.73 9.38 15.70
C ASP A 185 -20.45 8.55 15.51
N ILE A 186 -19.29 9.17 15.72
CA ILE A 186 -17.96 8.57 15.61
C ILE A 186 -17.02 9.13 16.68
N TYR A 187 -15.91 8.44 16.94
CA TYR A 187 -14.81 8.92 17.79
C TYR A 187 -13.70 9.58 16.98
N GLU A 188 -13.42 9.01 15.80
CA GLU A 188 -12.36 9.44 14.88
C GLU A 188 -12.74 9.01 13.46
N MET A 189 -12.31 9.78 12.46
CA MET A 189 -12.24 9.33 11.08
C MET A 189 -11.05 9.92 10.35
N ASN A 190 -10.49 9.19 9.40
CA ASN A 190 -9.54 9.74 8.45
C ASN A 190 -10.31 10.58 7.41
N PHE A 191 -9.86 11.83 7.21
CA PHE A 191 -10.35 12.69 6.14
C PHE A 191 -9.22 13.01 5.18
N CYS A 192 -9.46 12.81 3.88
CA CYS A 192 -8.45 12.92 2.84
C CYS A 192 -8.88 13.90 1.75
N GLN A 193 -7.86 14.51 1.10
CA GLN A 193 -8.04 15.33 -0.09
C GLN A 193 -7.13 14.86 -1.21
N GLU A 194 -7.59 15.04 -2.45
CA GLU A 194 -6.85 14.69 -3.65
C GLU A 194 -6.12 15.92 -4.22
N PHE A 195 -4.88 15.68 -4.64
CA PHE A 195 -4.10 16.55 -5.52
C PHE A 195 -3.92 15.83 -6.84
N TYR A 196 -4.09 16.52 -7.97
CA TYR A 196 -4.11 15.87 -9.26
C TYR A 196 -3.52 16.71 -10.39
N ILE A 197 -3.14 16.02 -11.46
CA ILE A 197 -2.71 16.64 -12.72
C ILE A 197 -3.47 15.96 -13.85
N GLU A 198 -4.11 16.77 -14.70
CA GLU A 198 -4.80 16.31 -15.91
C GLU A 198 -3.93 16.52 -17.14
N ASN A 199 -4.20 15.75 -18.19
CA ASN A 199 -3.52 15.83 -19.49
C ASN A 199 -1.99 15.72 -19.38
N THR A 200 -1.49 14.95 -18.39
CA THR A 200 -0.06 14.76 -18.18
C THR A 200 0.42 13.42 -18.74
N ILE A 201 1.61 13.44 -19.31
CA ILE A 201 2.32 12.22 -19.75
C ILE A 201 3.58 12.11 -18.92
N ILE A 202 3.70 11.03 -18.18
CA ILE A 202 4.84 10.75 -17.32
C ILE A 202 5.50 9.42 -17.69
N ASN A 203 6.74 9.22 -17.25
CA ASN A 203 7.35 7.90 -17.20
C ASN A 203 7.17 7.34 -15.78
N PRO A 204 6.29 6.34 -15.56
CA PRO A 204 6.00 5.83 -14.22
C PRO A 204 7.21 5.20 -13.52
N ILE A 205 8.12 4.58 -14.27
CA ILE A 205 9.34 3.97 -13.72
C ILE A 205 10.26 5.05 -13.15
N GLU A 206 10.48 6.15 -13.89
CA GLU A 206 11.30 7.26 -13.42
C GLU A 206 10.68 7.96 -12.20
N ILE A 207 9.35 8.10 -12.18
CA ILE A 207 8.60 8.62 -11.02
C ILE A 207 8.82 7.70 -9.81
N TYR A 208 8.65 6.39 -9.98
CA TYR A 208 8.85 5.42 -8.90
C TYR A 208 10.30 5.43 -8.38
N LYS A 209 11.29 5.41 -9.27
CA LYS A 209 12.71 5.46 -8.89
C LYS A 209 12.99 6.69 -8.04
N LYS A 210 12.53 7.85 -8.49
CA LYS A 210 12.70 9.13 -7.78
C LYS A 210 11.98 9.14 -6.44
N LEU A 211 10.73 8.66 -6.39
CA LEU A 211 9.97 8.54 -5.15
C LEU A 211 10.67 7.62 -4.14
N ASN A 212 11.15 6.46 -4.59
CA ASN A 212 11.82 5.50 -3.72
C ASN A 212 13.19 5.98 -3.24
N GLU A 213 13.92 6.75 -4.04
CA GLU A 213 15.19 7.38 -3.65
C GLU A 213 15.01 8.41 -2.53
N HIS A 214 13.97 9.26 -2.65
CA HIS A 214 13.71 10.31 -1.67
C HIS A 214 12.98 9.83 -0.41
N SER A 215 12.17 8.78 -0.54
CA SER A 215 11.38 8.22 0.56
C SER A 215 11.46 6.69 0.59
N PRO A 216 12.66 6.12 0.83
CA PRO A 216 12.78 4.67 0.94
C PRO A 216 11.95 4.17 2.11
N SER A 217 10.98 3.29 1.81
CA SER A 217 10.01 2.80 2.77
C SER A 217 9.91 1.27 2.72
N PRO A 218 9.55 0.59 3.83
CA PRO A 218 9.61 -0.87 3.92
C PRO A 218 8.56 -1.61 3.08
N PHE A 219 7.58 -0.90 2.54
CA PHE A 219 6.54 -1.45 1.67
C PHE A 219 6.41 -0.64 0.38
N SER A 220 7.56 -0.22 -0.17
CA SER A 220 7.62 0.47 -1.45
C SER A 220 7.13 -0.46 -2.56
N THR A 221 6.35 0.09 -3.49
CA THR A 221 5.67 -0.71 -4.52
C THR A 221 5.64 0.01 -5.86
N TYR A 222 6.01 -0.71 -6.92
CA TYR A 222 5.66 -0.35 -8.29
C TYR A 222 4.74 -1.43 -8.85
N PHE A 223 3.54 -1.04 -9.28
CA PHE A 223 2.59 -1.95 -9.92
C PHE A 223 2.14 -1.34 -11.25
N LYS A 224 2.19 -2.15 -12.30
CA LYS A 224 1.67 -1.84 -13.63
C LYS A 224 0.59 -2.85 -13.98
N GLU A 225 -0.56 -2.35 -14.40
CA GLU A 225 -1.63 -3.13 -15.02
C GLU A 225 -2.06 -2.37 -16.26
N ASN A 226 -1.57 -2.82 -17.43
CA ASN A 226 -1.72 -2.13 -18.72
C ASN A 226 -1.34 -0.64 -18.63
N GLU A 227 -2.33 0.25 -18.65
CA GLU A 227 -2.15 1.70 -18.57
C GLU A 227 -2.36 2.29 -17.16
N HIS A 228 -2.53 1.43 -16.16
CA HIS A 228 -2.68 1.83 -14.76
C HIS A 228 -1.41 1.57 -13.97
N PHE A 229 -0.98 2.57 -13.18
CA PHE A 229 0.28 2.51 -12.44
C PHE A 229 0.11 2.94 -10.99
N ILE A 230 0.70 2.17 -10.07
CA ILE A 230 0.79 2.46 -8.64
C ILE A 230 2.26 2.65 -8.31
N MET A 231 2.64 3.82 -7.84
CA MET A 231 4.01 4.18 -7.44
C MET A 231 3.96 4.60 -5.97
N SER A 232 4.33 3.68 -5.08
CA SER A 232 4.10 3.81 -3.64
C SER A 232 5.39 3.79 -2.83
N ALA A 233 5.50 4.67 -1.83
CA ALA A 233 6.50 4.66 -0.78
C ALA A 233 5.82 4.40 0.59
N SER A 234 5.01 3.36 0.68
CA SER A 234 4.26 3.04 1.89
C SER A 234 5.16 2.58 3.02
N PRO A 235 4.98 3.12 4.24
CA PRO A 235 5.67 2.64 5.44
C PRO A 235 4.91 1.54 6.19
N GLU A 236 3.65 1.26 5.85
CA GLU A 236 2.71 0.55 6.72
C GLU A 236 2.35 -0.83 6.19
N ARG A 237 2.42 -1.85 7.07
CA ARG A 237 1.84 -3.18 6.82
C ARG A 237 0.38 -3.19 7.24
N TYR A 238 -0.50 -3.58 6.30
CA TYR A 238 -1.88 -3.88 6.62
C TYR A 238 -2.00 -5.22 7.34
N ILE A 239 -1.67 -6.31 6.66
CA ILE A 239 -1.82 -7.65 7.21
C ILE A 239 -0.87 -8.66 6.57
N LYS A 240 -0.29 -9.53 7.39
CA LYS A 240 0.59 -10.62 6.98
C LYS A 240 0.11 -11.94 7.59
N LYS A 241 0.16 -13.01 6.79
CA LYS A 241 -0.01 -14.38 7.23
C LYS A 241 1.30 -15.15 7.07
N THR A 242 1.68 -15.89 8.09
CA THR A 242 2.78 -16.87 8.03
C THR A 242 2.33 -18.11 8.78
N GLY A 243 2.07 -19.18 8.04
CA GLY A 243 1.46 -20.39 8.59
C GLY A 243 0.13 -20.09 9.28
N SER A 244 0.03 -20.36 10.58
CA SER A 244 -1.16 -20.08 11.39
C SER A 244 -1.18 -18.69 12.05
N LYS A 245 -0.18 -17.84 11.83
CA LYS A 245 -0.09 -16.53 12.49
C LYS A 245 -0.51 -15.43 11.52
N LEU A 246 -1.46 -14.59 11.95
CA LEU A 246 -1.75 -13.28 11.34
C LEU A 246 -1.10 -12.18 12.15
N ILE A 247 -0.64 -11.13 11.44
CA ILE A 247 0.06 -9.98 12.00
C ILE A 247 -0.46 -8.73 11.32
N SER A 248 -0.84 -7.71 12.10
CA SER A 248 -1.15 -6.36 11.60
C SER A 248 -0.30 -5.33 12.34
N GLN A 249 0.20 -4.32 11.63
CA GLN A 249 1.12 -3.33 12.20
C GLN A 249 0.69 -1.90 11.86
N PRO A 250 -0.40 -1.41 12.47
CA PRO A 250 -0.85 -0.04 12.26
C PRO A 250 0.16 0.99 12.78
N ILE A 251 0.25 2.10 12.07
CA ILE A 251 1.11 3.24 12.40
C ILE A 251 0.23 4.44 12.73
N LYS A 252 0.50 5.06 13.89
CA LYS A 252 0.03 6.40 14.24
C LYS A 252 1.13 7.12 14.98
N GLY A 253 1.37 8.36 14.64
CA GLY A 253 2.47 9.13 15.19
C GLY A 253 3.75 9.04 14.38
N THR A 254 4.20 10.20 13.88
CA THR A 254 5.43 10.32 13.09
C THR A 254 6.17 11.58 13.51
N ALA A 255 7.48 11.48 13.70
CA ALA A 255 8.35 12.62 13.96
C ALA A 255 9.54 12.59 12.99
N LYS A 256 9.88 13.75 12.41
CA LYS A 256 11.06 13.88 11.55
C LYS A 256 12.32 13.67 12.40
N ARG A 257 13.28 12.91 11.89
CA ARG A 257 14.57 12.71 12.56
C ARG A 257 15.45 13.96 12.45
N ALA A 258 16.17 14.25 13.53
CA ALA A 258 17.34 15.11 13.48
C ALA A 258 18.58 14.22 13.38
N HIS A 259 19.49 14.50 12.44
CA HIS A 259 20.78 13.79 12.35
C HIS A 259 21.82 14.40 13.30
N THR A 260 21.39 14.72 14.53
CA THR A 260 22.15 15.38 15.60
C THR A 260 21.83 14.70 16.93
N ASP A 261 22.46 15.15 18.01
CA ASP A 261 22.20 14.69 19.39
C ASP A 261 20.74 14.85 19.83
N ASP A 262 19.97 15.72 19.15
CA ASP A 262 18.54 15.89 19.38
C ASP A 262 17.66 14.69 18.93
N ASP A 263 18.18 13.74 18.14
CA ASP A 263 17.40 12.62 17.61
C ASP A 263 16.77 11.76 18.73
N ALA A 264 17.53 11.49 19.78
CA ALA A 264 17.04 10.75 20.95
C ALA A 264 15.92 11.51 21.70
N ARG A 265 16.03 12.84 21.79
CA ARG A 265 15.00 13.70 22.39
C ARG A 265 13.71 13.70 21.58
N ILE A 266 13.81 13.78 20.24
CA ILE A 266 12.65 13.70 19.34
C ILE A 266 11.96 12.35 19.48
N ARG A 267 12.72 11.24 19.47
CA ARG A 267 12.22 9.89 19.70
C ARG A 267 11.46 9.77 21.01
N ASN A 268 12.06 10.25 22.11
CA ASN A 268 11.45 10.23 23.45
C ASN A 268 10.20 11.11 23.51
N LYS A 269 10.19 12.28 22.86
CA LYS A 269 9.01 13.14 22.76
C LYS A 269 7.85 12.44 22.07
N LEU A 270 8.12 11.74 20.96
CA LEU A 270 7.11 10.95 20.26
C LEU A 270 6.58 9.82 21.14
N GLN A 271 7.46 9.05 21.79
CA GLN A 271 7.10 7.93 22.65
C GLN A 271 6.19 8.34 23.82
N ASN A 272 6.37 9.54 24.36
CA ASN A 272 5.63 10.07 25.50
C ASN A 272 4.48 11.01 25.09
N SER A 273 4.21 11.19 23.80
CA SER A 273 3.11 12.01 23.31
C SER A 273 1.77 11.42 23.68
N ILE A 274 1.01 12.09 24.53
CA ILE A 274 -0.33 11.65 24.98
C ILE A 274 -1.26 11.53 23.78
N LYS A 275 -1.23 12.52 22.86
CA LYS A 275 -2.07 12.53 21.64
C LYS A 275 -1.77 11.30 20.76
N GLU A 276 -0.52 11.14 20.35
CA GLU A 276 -0.12 10.08 19.42
C GLU A 276 -0.37 8.68 19.99
N ARG A 277 -0.11 8.51 21.30
CA ARG A 277 -0.41 7.26 22.00
C ARG A 277 -1.91 6.97 22.05
N ALA A 278 -2.75 7.97 22.34
CA ALA A 278 -4.20 7.80 22.40
C ALA A 278 -4.75 7.38 21.02
N GLU A 279 -4.33 8.04 19.95
CA GLU A 279 -4.71 7.69 18.58
C GLU A 279 -4.23 6.28 18.20
N ASN A 280 -2.97 5.93 18.54
CA ASN A 280 -2.43 4.60 18.27
C ASN A 280 -3.22 3.50 19.01
N ILE A 281 -3.51 3.68 20.30
CA ILE A 281 -4.27 2.74 21.13
C ILE A 281 -5.69 2.54 20.57
N MET A 282 -6.35 3.60 20.11
CA MET A 282 -7.67 3.50 19.50
C MET A 282 -7.66 2.64 18.22
N ILE A 283 -6.65 2.80 17.37
CA ILE A 283 -6.49 1.97 16.17
C ILE A 283 -6.11 0.53 16.54
N VAL A 284 -5.32 0.32 17.59
CA VAL A 284 -5.04 -1.02 18.12
C VAL A 284 -6.32 -1.73 18.52
N ASP A 285 -7.24 -1.06 19.21
CA ASP A 285 -8.53 -1.65 19.59
C ASP A 285 -9.40 -1.97 18.37
N LEU A 286 -9.41 -1.09 17.36
CA LEU A 286 -10.10 -1.35 16.11
C LEU A 286 -9.54 -2.58 15.38
N VAL A 287 -8.22 -2.69 15.27
CA VAL A 287 -7.54 -3.84 14.64
C VAL A 287 -7.78 -5.13 15.45
N ARG A 288 -7.77 -5.06 16.79
CA ARG A 288 -8.11 -6.20 17.65
C ARG A 288 -9.54 -6.68 17.39
N ASN A 289 -10.48 -5.76 17.26
CA ASN A 289 -11.88 -6.06 16.91
C ASN A 289 -11.93 -6.75 15.53
N ASP A 290 -11.30 -6.20 14.51
CA ASP A 290 -11.26 -6.77 13.16
C ASP A 290 -10.70 -8.20 13.16
N LEU A 291 -9.57 -8.42 13.81
CA LEU A 291 -8.95 -9.74 13.91
C LEU A 291 -9.82 -10.72 14.70
N SER A 292 -10.54 -10.28 15.72
CA SER A 292 -11.42 -11.14 16.51
C SER A 292 -12.68 -11.58 15.75
N ARG A 293 -13.10 -10.83 14.74
CA ARG A 293 -14.22 -11.18 13.84
C ARG A 293 -13.89 -12.31 12.86
N ILE A 294 -12.62 -12.64 12.68
CA ILE A 294 -12.20 -13.75 11.82
C ILE A 294 -12.65 -15.06 12.46
N LYS A 295 -13.46 -15.85 11.75
CA LYS A 295 -14.17 -17.05 12.25
C LYS A 295 -13.29 -18.10 12.96
N SER A 296 -11.99 -18.13 12.65
CA SER A 296 -11.04 -19.07 13.27
C SER A 296 -9.96 -18.37 14.09
N SER A 297 -10.18 -17.12 14.46
CA SER A 297 -9.23 -16.33 15.24
C SER A 297 -9.19 -16.82 16.69
N GLU A 298 -7.98 -17.06 17.18
CA GLU A 298 -7.71 -17.46 18.55
C GLU A 298 -6.64 -16.55 19.17
N ASN A 299 -6.84 -16.14 20.42
CA ASN A 299 -5.82 -15.40 21.17
C ASN A 299 -5.30 -14.13 20.48
N VAL A 300 -6.19 -13.17 20.18
CA VAL A 300 -5.75 -11.86 19.70
C VAL A 300 -4.90 -11.18 20.77
N LYS A 301 -3.64 -10.87 20.42
CA LYS A 301 -2.64 -10.31 21.34
C LYS A 301 -2.05 -9.02 20.76
N VAL A 302 -1.74 -8.09 21.64
CA VAL A 302 -0.88 -6.93 21.35
C VAL A 302 0.53 -7.33 21.75
N GLU A 303 1.39 -7.65 20.77
CA GLU A 303 2.78 -8.04 21.02
C GLU A 303 3.65 -6.81 21.30
N GLU A 304 3.35 -5.69 20.63
CA GLU A 304 4.02 -4.41 20.82
C GLU A 304 2.98 -3.30 20.82
N LEU A 305 3.07 -2.40 21.79
CA LEU A 305 2.14 -1.26 21.94
C LEU A 305 2.90 0.06 21.95
N CYS A 306 2.62 0.92 20.94
CA CYS A 306 3.23 2.24 20.81
C CYS A 306 4.76 2.22 20.79
N GLU A 307 5.38 1.21 20.16
CA GLU A 307 6.84 1.13 20.02
C GLU A 307 7.35 2.10 18.95
N ILE A 308 8.53 2.68 19.19
CA ILE A 308 9.14 3.63 18.25
C ILE A 308 10.16 2.93 17.36
N TYR A 309 9.85 2.92 16.07
CA TYR A 309 10.73 2.44 15.01
C TYR A 309 11.41 3.62 14.34
N SER A 310 12.73 3.54 14.21
CA SER A 310 13.54 4.60 13.57
C SER A 310 13.85 4.23 12.13
N PHE A 311 13.29 4.99 11.19
CA PHE A 311 13.57 4.91 9.76
C PHE A 311 14.67 5.93 9.38
N PRO A 312 15.20 5.94 8.16
CA PRO A 312 16.26 6.89 7.79
C PRO A 312 15.88 8.36 8.03
N HIS A 313 14.63 8.74 7.77
CA HIS A 313 14.20 10.14 7.83
C HIS A 313 13.17 10.45 8.93
N VAL A 314 12.55 9.43 9.51
CA VAL A 314 11.46 9.59 10.49
C VAL A 314 11.52 8.55 11.60
N HIS A 315 11.01 8.91 12.78
CA HIS A 315 10.54 7.96 13.79
C HIS A 315 9.05 7.73 13.62
N GLN A 316 8.61 6.50 13.76
CA GLN A 316 7.19 6.14 13.70
C GLN A 316 6.79 5.30 14.90
N MET A 317 5.58 5.57 15.41
CA MET A 317 4.99 4.79 16.48
C MET A 317 4.16 3.67 15.88
N ILE A 318 4.57 2.43 16.10
CA ILE A 318 3.99 1.22 15.53
C ILE A 318 3.52 0.31 16.66
N SER A 319 2.33 -0.26 16.51
CA SER A 319 1.86 -1.35 17.35
C SER A 319 1.76 -2.62 16.53
N THR A 320 2.03 -3.76 17.16
CA THR A 320 1.97 -5.08 16.52
C THR A 320 0.89 -5.92 17.18
N ILE A 321 -0.15 -6.24 16.41
CA ILE A 321 -1.27 -7.07 16.84
C ILE A 321 -1.22 -8.41 16.11
N THR A 322 -1.38 -9.51 16.84
CA THR A 322 -1.31 -10.86 16.26
C THR A 322 -2.47 -11.73 16.72
N THR A 323 -2.80 -12.71 15.88
CA THR A 323 -3.74 -13.78 16.24
C THR A 323 -3.31 -15.10 15.59
N LYS A 324 -3.74 -16.19 16.17
CA LYS A 324 -3.65 -17.52 15.53
C LYS A 324 -4.93 -17.80 14.76
N ILE A 325 -4.77 -18.42 13.58
CA ILE A 325 -5.86 -18.81 12.70
C ILE A 325 -5.67 -20.23 12.19
N ASN A 326 -6.72 -20.80 11.63
CA ASN A 326 -6.59 -22.06 10.89
C ASN A 326 -5.77 -21.82 9.61
N ASN A 327 -4.78 -22.68 9.36
CA ASN A 327 -3.90 -22.58 8.17
C ASN A 327 -4.66 -22.61 6.84
N LYS A 328 -5.86 -23.21 6.81
CA LYS A 328 -6.71 -23.33 5.61
C LYS A 328 -7.55 -22.07 5.34
N LEU A 329 -7.49 -21.06 6.23
CA LEU A 329 -8.23 -19.83 6.06
C LEU A 329 -7.75 -19.10 4.79
N SER A 330 -8.70 -18.73 3.93
CA SER A 330 -8.40 -18.02 2.69
C SER A 330 -8.20 -16.52 2.95
N ILE A 331 -7.48 -15.85 2.04
CA ILE A 331 -7.37 -14.38 2.08
C ILE A 331 -8.75 -13.72 2.01
N SER A 332 -9.68 -14.28 1.26
CA SER A 332 -11.04 -13.72 1.13
C SER A 332 -11.79 -13.69 2.46
N ASP A 333 -11.60 -14.70 3.32
CA ASP A 333 -12.21 -14.72 4.66
C ASP A 333 -11.58 -13.68 5.58
N VAL A 334 -10.27 -13.47 5.47
CA VAL A 334 -9.56 -12.42 6.22
C VAL A 334 -10.05 -11.05 5.79
N LEU A 335 -10.13 -10.77 4.48
CA LEU A 335 -10.57 -9.49 3.95
C LEU A 335 -12.00 -9.14 4.38
N LYS A 336 -12.94 -10.07 4.35
CA LYS A 336 -14.32 -9.85 4.81
C LYS A 336 -14.41 -9.33 6.24
N SER A 337 -13.46 -9.71 7.09
CA SER A 337 -13.47 -9.34 8.51
C SER A 337 -12.66 -8.09 8.83
N THR A 338 -11.64 -7.78 8.03
CA THR A 338 -10.63 -6.78 8.39
C THR A 338 -10.51 -5.61 7.41
N PHE A 339 -10.95 -5.77 6.16
CA PHE A 339 -10.83 -4.73 5.13
C PHE A 339 -12.02 -3.76 5.14
N PRO A 340 -11.77 -2.46 4.91
CA PRO A 340 -10.47 -1.81 4.83
C PRO A 340 -9.81 -1.64 6.20
N MET A 341 -8.50 -1.36 6.19
CA MET A 341 -7.70 -1.24 7.40
C MET A 341 -8.20 -0.12 8.31
N GLY A 342 -8.17 -0.37 9.63
CA GLY A 342 -8.63 0.57 10.64
C GLY A 342 -7.89 1.92 10.61
N SER A 343 -6.58 1.89 10.34
CA SER A 343 -5.74 3.10 10.27
C SER A 343 -6.16 4.09 9.17
N MET A 344 -6.94 3.64 8.19
CA MET A 344 -7.42 4.46 7.06
C MET A 344 -8.94 4.74 7.11
N THR A 345 -9.63 4.29 8.14
CA THR A 345 -11.09 4.47 8.30
C THR A 345 -11.42 5.33 9.52
N GLY A 346 -11.80 4.74 10.60
CA GLY A 346 -12.16 5.40 11.86
C GLY A 346 -13.00 4.48 12.76
N ALA A 347 -13.47 5.01 13.84
CA ALA A 347 -14.21 4.26 14.86
C ALA A 347 -15.54 4.95 15.23
N PRO A 348 -16.70 4.25 15.16
CA PRO A 348 -16.93 2.91 14.61
C PRO A 348 -16.72 2.84 13.10
N LYS A 349 -16.17 1.72 12.60
CA LYS A 349 -15.64 1.61 11.23
C LYS A 349 -16.70 1.89 10.15
N ILE A 350 -17.88 1.26 10.21
CA ILE A 350 -18.93 1.40 9.19
C ILE A 350 -19.41 2.85 9.13
N LYS A 351 -19.71 3.46 10.28
CA LYS A 351 -20.15 4.85 10.35
C LYS A 351 -19.10 5.83 9.84
N ALA A 352 -17.83 5.58 10.17
CA ALA A 352 -16.73 6.37 9.62
C ALA A 352 -16.65 6.27 8.09
N MET A 353 -16.84 5.08 7.49
CA MET A 353 -16.86 4.91 6.03
C MET A 353 -18.03 5.63 5.36
N GLU A 354 -19.22 5.68 5.98
CA GLU A 354 -20.36 6.49 5.51
C GLU A 354 -20.02 7.99 5.48
N LEU A 355 -19.37 8.48 6.54
CA LEU A 355 -19.01 9.90 6.65
C LEU A 355 -17.84 10.26 5.73
N ILE A 356 -16.89 9.34 5.49
CA ILE A 356 -15.84 9.49 4.48
C ILE A 356 -16.48 9.75 3.11
N GLU A 357 -17.42 8.90 2.69
CA GLU A 357 -18.13 9.07 1.41
C GLU A 357 -18.90 10.41 1.34
N LYS A 358 -19.47 10.84 2.47
CA LYS A 358 -20.23 12.09 2.56
C LYS A 358 -19.36 13.35 2.45
N TYR A 359 -18.15 13.32 3.02
CA TYR A 359 -17.31 14.53 3.16
C TYR A 359 -16.17 14.62 2.17
N GLU A 360 -15.68 13.48 1.66
CA GLU A 360 -14.68 13.47 0.58
C GLU A 360 -15.35 13.71 -0.77
N THR A 361 -14.62 14.31 -1.71
CA THR A 361 -15.14 14.68 -3.04
C THR A 361 -14.62 13.78 -4.14
N SER A 362 -13.59 12.98 -3.87
CA SER A 362 -13.00 12.01 -4.79
C SER A 362 -13.17 10.61 -4.24
N LYS A 363 -13.41 9.66 -5.10
CA LYS A 363 -13.33 8.24 -4.78
C LYS A 363 -11.90 7.89 -4.41
N ARG A 364 -11.70 7.17 -3.30
CA ARG A 364 -10.35 6.79 -2.88
C ARG A 364 -9.69 5.81 -3.83
N GLY A 365 -10.47 4.91 -4.44
CA GLY A 365 -9.94 3.90 -5.33
C GLY A 365 -8.81 3.09 -4.68
N ILE A 366 -7.64 3.08 -5.30
CA ILE A 366 -6.47 2.37 -4.81
C ILE A 366 -5.85 3.02 -3.56
N PHE A 367 -5.97 4.34 -3.42
CA PHE A 367 -5.53 5.01 -2.18
C PHE A 367 -6.32 4.47 -0.97
N SER A 368 -5.68 4.28 0.16
CA SER A 368 -6.26 3.60 1.34
C SER A 368 -6.66 2.13 1.10
N GLY A 369 -6.32 1.58 -0.05
CA GLY A 369 -6.40 0.17 -0.36
C GLY A 369 -5.10 -0.56 -0.02
N SER A 370 -4.78 -1.63 -0.75
CA SER A 370 -3.64 -2.48 -0.43
C SER A 370 -3.01 -3.09 -1.67
N VAL A 371 -1.70 -3.31 -1.65
CA VAL A 371 -0.97 -4.16 -2.61
C VAL A 371 -0.22 -5.22 -1.85
N GLY A 372 -0.13 -6.41 -2.42
CA GLY A 372 0.62 -7.49 -1.81
C GLY A 372 0.70 -8.74 -2.68
N TYR A 373 1.18 -9.80 -2.06
CA TYR A 373 1.28 -11.13 -2.68
C TYR A 373 0.63 -12.20 -1.82
N ILE A 374 0.27 -13.30 -2.47
CA ILE A 374 -0.09 -14.58 -1.85
C ILE A 374 0.85 -15.61 -2.44
N ASP A 375 1.64 -16.30 -1.61
CA ASP A 375 2.59 -17.30 -2.09
C ASP A 375 1.90 -18.66 -2.39
N ASP A 376 2.68 -19.61 -2.90
CA ASP A 376 2.25 -20.96 -3.28
C ASP A 376 1.75 -21.80 -2.10
N LYS A 377 2.04 -21.39 -0.85
CA LYS A 377 1.57 -22.02 0.40
C LYS A 377 0.33 -21.34 0.98
N GLY A 378 -0.13 -20.25 0.36
CA GLY A 378 -1.22 -19.44 0.84
C GLY A 378 -0.84 -18.48 1.98
N ASP A 379 0.46 -18.27 2.22
CA ASP A 379 0.94 -17.17 3.05
C ASP A 379 0.90 -15.88 2.25
N PHE A 380 0.72 -14.74 2.93
CA PHE A 380 0.58 -13.45 2.26
C PHE A 380 1.16 -12.29 3.07
N ASP A 381 1.50 -11.19 2.38
CA ASP A 381 1.92 -9.93 2.99
C ASP A 381 1.36 -8.76 2.19
N PHE A 382 0.63 -7.88 2.85
CA PHE A 382 -0.10 -6.76 2.27
C PHE A 382 0.26 -5.45 2.96
N ASN A 383 0.49 -4.41 2.17
CA ASN A 383 0.74 -3.05 2.66
C ASN A 383 -0.56 -2.23 2.74
N VAL A 384 -0.45 -1.00 3.20
CA VAL A 384 -1.46 0.06 3.08
C VAL A 384 -1.03 1.01 1.99
N ILE A 385 -1.89 1.34 1.02
CA ILE A 385 -1.58 2.28 -0.06
C ILE A 385 -1.74 3.71 0.43
N ILE A 386 -0.64 4.28 0.92
CA ILE A 386 -0.45 5.67 1.32
C ILE A 386 0.89 6.18 0.78
N ARG A 387 1.11 7.49 0.72
CA ARG A 387 2.31 8.10 0.13
C ARG A 387 2.53 7.60 -1.29
N THR A 388 1.48 7.64 -2.10
CA THR A 388 1.39 6.93 -3.37
C THR A 388 0.93 7.87 -4.46
N LEU A 389 1.62 7.82 -5.59
CA LEU A 389 1.18 8.40 -6.85
C LEU A 389 0.46 7.33 -7.65
N LEU A 390 -0.75 7.64 -8.11
CA LEU A 390 -1.58 6.79 -8.95
C LEU A 390 -1.71 7.42 -10.33
N TYR A 391 -1.51 6.66 -11.38
CA TYR A 391 -1.54 7.18 -12.74
C TYR A 391 -2.36 6.28 -13.67
N ASN A 392 -3.28 6.91 -14.38
CA ASN A 392 -3.97 6.32 -15.53
C ASN A 392 -3.43 6.97 -16.81
N ALA A 393 -2.64 6.23 -17.58
CA ALA A 393 -1.99 6.73 -18.79
C ALA A 393 -2.99 6.99 -19.93
N LYS A 394 -4.09 6.23 -19.99
CA LYS A 394 -5.17 6.41 -20.96
C LYS A 394 -5.87 7.76 -20.74
N ASN A 395 -6.21 8.06 -19.48
CA ASN A 395 -6.87 9.31 -19.11
C ASN A 395 -5.85 10.46 -18.92
N LYS A 396 -4.54 10.16 -18.97
CA LYS A 396 -3.44 11.09 -18.68
C LYS A 396 -3.63 11.81 -17.34
N TYR A 397 -4.07 11.05 -16.35
CA TYR A 397 -4.46 11.54 -15.04
C TYR A 397 -3.53 11.01 -13.96
N LEU A 398 -2.88 11.93 -13.23
CA LEU A 398 -1.99 11.63 -12.10
C LEU A 398 -2.63 12.13 -10.82
N SER A 399 -2.70 11.29 -9.80
CA SER A 399 -3.32 11.58 -8.50
C SER A 399 -2.37 11.30 -7.34
N LEU A 400 -2.41 12.17 -6.35
CA LEU A 400 -1.82 12.02 -5.03
C LEU A 400 -2.89 12.35 -3.99
N THR A 401 -3.17 11.43 -3.08
CA THR A 401 -4.11 11.67 -1.98
C THR A 401 -3.39 11.67 -0.65
N THR A 402 -3.70 12.65 0.19
CA THR A 402 -3.19 12.76 1.56
C THR A 402 -4.32 13.12 2.52
N GLY A 403 -4.12 12.86 3.79
CA GLY A 403 -5.09 13.20 4.84
C GLY A 403 -4.57 12.87 6.22
N GLY A 404 -5.44 13.02 7.20
CA GLY A 404 -5.15 12.78 8.60
C GLY A 404 -6.35 12.28 9.37
N ALA A 405 -6.10 11.85 10.60
CA ALA A 405 -7.14 11.43 11.53
C ALA A 405 -7.76 12.66 12.19
N ILE A 406 -9.07 12.79 12.07
CA ILE A 406 -9.83 13.88 12.67
C ILE A 406 -10.49 13.37 13.94
N THR A 407 -10.17 14.02 15.06
CA THR A 407 -10.72 13.78 16.39
C THR A 407 -11.44 15.02 16.90
N TYR A 408 -12.09 14.90 18.07
CA TYR A 408 -12.73 16.06 18.72
C TYR A 408 -11.75 17.22 18.98
N LEU A 409 -10.48 16.91 19.30
CA LEU A 409 -9.45 17.90 19.61
C LEU A 409 -8.74 18.46 18.38
N SER A 410 -9.00 17.95 17.18
CA SER A 410 -8.36 18.42 15.96
C SER A 410 -8.64 19.89 15.70
N ASN A 411 -7.57 20.64 15.32
CA ASN A 411 -7.67 22.00 14.84
C ASN A 411 -7.71 22.01 13.32
N ALA A 412 -8.76 22.55 12.72
CA ALA A 412 -9.00 22.46 11.29
C ALA A 412 -7.87 23.04 10.42
N GLU A 413 -7.26 24.15 10.84
CA GLU A 413 -6.12 24.73 10.12
C GLU A 413 -4.86 23.87 10.23
N GLN A 414 -4.57 23.34 11.42
CA GLN A 414 -3.43 22.46 11.63
C GLN A 414 -3.56 21.15 10.84
N GLU A 415 -4.76 20.57 10.77
CA GLU A 415 -5.02 19.37 9.95
C GLU A 415 -4.84 19.65 8.45
N TYR A 416 -5.26 20.83 7.98
CA TYR A 416 -5.00 21.26 6.61
C TYR A 416 -3.50 21.37 6.32
N GLU A 417 -2.76 22.09 7.17
CA GLU A 417 -1.30 22.24 7.03
C GLU A 417 -0.57 20.87 7.10
N GLU A 418 -1.01 19.96 7.97
CA GLU A 418 -0.45 18.60 8.04
C GLU A 418 -0.70 17.82 6.74
N SER A 419 -1.91 17.93 6.17
CA SER A 419 -2.25 17.31 4.89
C SER A 419 -1.36 17.84 3.76
N LEU A 420 -1.14 19.17 3.71
CA LEU A 420 -0.24 19.79 2.73
C LEU A 420 1.21 19.34 2.92
N LEU A 421 1.71 19.29 4.16
CA LEU A 421 3.07 18.87 4.46
C LEU A 421 3.36 17.45 3.96
N LYS A 422 2.36 16.55 4.05
CA LYS A 422 2.46 15.21 3.50
C LYS A 422 2.52 15.20 1.97
N ALA A 423 1.81 16.11 1.30
CA ALA A 423 1.84 16.28 -0.15
C ALA A 423 3.12 16.97 -0.63
N GLU A 424 3.57 18.02 0.07
CA GLU A 424 4.80 18.78 -0.25
C GLU A 424 6.05 17.90 -0.36
N ALA A 425 6.14 16.84 0.42
CA ALA A 425 7.25 15.89 0.31
C ALA A 425 7.35 15.30 -1.10
N VAL A 426 6.20 15.08 -1.76
CA VAL A 426 6.13 14.63 -3.16
C VAL A 426 6.31 15.81 -4.12
N PHE A 427 5.68 16.96 -3.88
CA PHE A 427 5.78 18.14 -4.76
C PHE A 427 7.24 18.60 -4.92
N LYS A 428 7.98 18.71 -3.81
CA LYS A 428 9.41 19.10 -3.82
C LYS A 428 10.30 18.16 -4.61
N MET A 429 9.99 16.86 -4.64
CA MET A 429 10.73 15.90 -5.47
C MET A 429 10.62 16.21 -6.97
N PHE A 430 9.52 16.80 -7.40
CA PHE A 430 9.22 17.08 -8.81
C PHE A 430 9.30 18.56 -9.18
N GLY A 431 9.92 19.40 -8.32
CA GLY A 431 10.12 20.81 -8.60
C GLY A 431 8.84 21.66 -8.55
N GLY A 432 7.77 21.11 -7.95
CA GLY A 432 6.55 21.85 -7.65
C GLY A 432 6.71 22.68 -6.37
N ASN A 433 6.08 23.84 -6.36
CA ASN A 433 5.89 24.67 -5.16
C ASN A 433 4.62 24.25 -4.44
#